data_0cd0e86698e2ec3ca770f7ec3c88a887
#
_entry.id   0cd0e86698e2ec3ca770f7ec3c88a887
#
_cell.length_a   1.000
_cell.length_b   1.000
_cell.length_c   1.000
_cell.angle_alpha   90.00
_cell.angle_beta   90.00
_cell.angle_gamma   90.00
#
_symmetry.space_group_name_H-M   'P 1'
#
loop_
_entity.id
_entity.type
_entity.pdbx_description
1 polymer ?
#
loop_
_entity_poly.entity_id
_entity_poly.type
_entity_poly.pdbx_seq_one_letter_code
_entity_poly.pdbx_strand_id
1 'polypeptide(L)'
;MTETAVENEQAEQVVQAPSSAVSDEQLVAMLVDRARNEGLQLTGEGGLLQQLTKRVLESALEGEITDHVGYEKHDPAGKNNGNSRNGTRAKTVLTDVGPVEVRVPRDTAGSFEPQIVKKRQRRLTGVDEMVLSLSAKGLTHGEISAHLAEVYGAEVSKQTISTITDKVMDGMAEWQNRPLDRVYPVLFVDAINVKIRDGKVANRPIYVVMAVTVDGTRDILGIWAGDGGEGAKYWLHVFTELKNRGLDDVLMLVCDGLKGLPEAVETVWPHTIVQTCVVHLLRNSFRYAARRDWDKVAKQGPADQ
;
A
#
# COMPACT_ATOMS: atom_id res chain seq x y z
N MET A 1 70.31 19.77 41.75
CA MET A 1 69.72 18.42 41.67
C MET A 1 68.49 18.51 40.84
N THR A 2 68.68 18.24 39.57
CA THR A 2 67.70 18.36 38.54
C THR A 2 67.48 16.98 37.91
N GLU A 3 66.39 16.37 38.19
CA GLU A 3 65.98 15.09 37.62
C GLU A 3 65.03 15.36 36.41
N THR A 4 65.57 14.96 35.27
CA THR A 4 64.89 15.06 33.98
C THR A 4 64.03 13.79 33.77
N ALA A 5 62.73 13.94 33.69
CA ALA A 5 61.79 12.89 33.27
C ALA A 5 61.83 12.76 31.73
N VAL A 6 62.09 11.55 31.28
CA VAL A 6 62.02 11.19 29.85
C VAL A 6 60.60 10.68 29.57
N GLU A 7 59.86 11.41 28.80
CA GLU A 7 58.56 10.99 28.24
C GLU A 7 58.80 10.01 27.10
N ASN A 8 58.21 8.83 27.23
CA ASN A 8 58.26 7.75 26.26
C ASN A 8 57.00 7.84 25.40
N GLU A 9 57.06 8.46 24.24
CA GLU A 9 56.02 8.45 23.22
C GLU A 9 55.99 7.08 22.52
N GLN A 10 55.06 6.22 22.92
CA GLN A 10 54.69 5.05 22.15
C GLN A 10 53.69 5.45 21.09
N ALA A 11 54.16 5.53 19.84
CA ALA A 11 53.31 5.67 18.66
C ALA A 11 52.44 4.42 18.48
N GLU A 12 51.17 4.55 18.73
CA GLU A 12 50.16 3.56 18.31
C GLU A 12 50.10 3.54 16.76
N GLN A 13 50.65 2.51 16.19
CA GLN A 13 50.43 2.16 14.79
C GLN A 13 48.99 1.68 14.65
N VAL A 14 48.10 2.55 14.13
CA VAL A 14 46.79 2.17 13.64
C VAL A 14 47.02 1.26 12.43
N VAL A 15 46.82 -0.03 12.63
CA VAL A 15 46.74 -1.00 11.53
C VAL A 15 45.46 -0.73 10.75
N GLN A 16 45.58 0.02 9.66
CA GLN A 16 44.53 0.14 8.67
C GLN A 16 44.34 -1.23 7.99
N ALA A 17 43.23 -1.90 8.30
CA ALA A 17 42.76 -3.03 7.53
C ALA A 17 42.56 -2.61 6.05
N PRO A 18 42.93 -3.44 5.06
CA PRO A 18 42.77 -3.11 3.66
C PRO A 18 41.27 -3.15 3.32
N SER A 19 40.64 -1.99 3.30
CA SER A 19 39.30 -1.80 2.77
C SER A 19 39.36 -1.79 1.22
N SER A 20 39.45 -2.96 0.62
CA SER A 20 39.11 -3.13 -0.80
C SER A 20 37.63 -3.44 -0.95
N ALA A 21 36.79 -2.66 -0.32
CA ALA A 21 35.36 -2.70 -0.61
C ALA A 21 35.16 -2.10 -2.01
N VAL A 22 34.75 -2.93 -2.95
CA VAL A 22 34.31 -2.48 -4.27
C VAL A 22 33.21 -1.45 -4.05
N SER A 23 33.37 -0.24 -4.58
CA SER A 23 32.32 0.79 -4.44
C SER A 23 31.05 0.35 -5.20
N ASP A 24 29.90 0.85 -4.79
CA ASP A 24 28.63 0.58 -5.49
C ASP A 24 28.70 0.95 -6.97
N GLU A 25 29.40 2.02 -7.30
CA GLU A 25 29.63 2.46 -8.70
C GLU A 25 30.45 1.43 -9.50
N GLN A 26 31.49 0.86 -8.90
CA GLN A 26 32.31 -0.18 -9.53
C GLN A 26 31.51 -1.47 -9.73
N LEU A 27 30.68 -1.83 -8.74
CA LEU A 27 29.80 -2.98 -8.83
C LEU A 27 28.78 -2.79 -9.96
N VAL A 28 28.13 -1.63 -10.04
CA VAL A 28 27.18 -1.29 -11.09
C VAL A 28 27.86 -1.31 -12.46
N ALA A 29 29.07 -0.73 -12.61
CA ALA A 29 29.82 -0.75 -13.87
C ALA A 29 30.10 -2.19 -14.33
N MET A 30 30.58 -3.08 -13.45
CA MET A 30 30.82 -4.49 -13.76
C MET A 30 29.55 -5.22 -14.19
N LEU A 31 28.40 -4.93 -13.57
CA LEU A 31 27.13 -5.53 -13.92
C LEU A 31 26.62 -5.07 -15.28
N VAL A 32 26.77 -3.79 -15.60
CA VAL A 32 26.40 -3.21 -16.91
C VAL A 32 27.28 -3.79 -18.01
N ASP A 33 28.58 -3.89 -17.80
CA ASP A 33 29.50 -4.49 -18.77
C ASP A 33 29.19 -5.97 -19.02
N ARG A 34 28.88 -6.70 -17.96
CA ARG A 34 28.42 -8.08 -18.08
C ARG A 34 27.14 -8.18 -18.91
N ALA A 35 26.15 -7.34 -18.62
CA ALA A 35 24.88 -7.33 -19.35
C ALA A 35 25.09 -7.05 -20.86
N ARG A 36 26.00 -6.12 -21.19
CA ARG A 36 26.36 -5.80 -22.59
C ARG A 36 27.04 -6.98 -23.28
N ASN A 37 28.00 -7.61 -22.61
CA ASN A 37 28.78 -8.73 -23.16
C ASN A 37 27.93 -9.99 -23.37
N GLU A 38 26.98 -10.26 -22.47
CA GLU A 38 26.09 -11.43 -22.52
C GLU A 38 24.79 -11.13 -23.29
N GLY A 39 24.57 -9.91 -23.77
CA GLY A 39 23.35 -9.50 -24.48
C GLY A 39 22.10 -9.55 -23.60
N LEU A 40 22.25 -9.41 -22.28
CA LEU A 40 21.15 -9.47 -21.33
C LEU A 40 20.31 -8.20 -21.35
N GLN A 41 18.99 -8.36 -21.37
CA GLN A 41 18.07 -7.26 -21.10
C GLN A 41 18.10 -6.89 -19.61
N LEU A 42 17.80 -5.63 -19.27
CA LEU A 42 17.75 -5.17 -17.89
C LEU A 42 16.64 -5.89 -17.10
N THR A 43 15.45 -5.99 -17.71
CA THR A 43 14.23 -6.56 -17.15
C THR A 43 13.74 -7.73 -17.99
N GLY A 44 12.72 -8.45 -17.53
CA GLY A 44 12.12 -9.60 -18.21
C GLY A 44 12.73 -10.93 -17.78
N GLU A 45 12.27 -12.01 -18.43
CA GLU A 45 12.70 -13.37 -18.12
C GLU A 45 14.18 -13.57 -18.45
N GLY A 46 14.98 -14.01 -17.49
CA GLY A 46 16.43 -14.15 -17.62
C GLY A 46 17.22 -12.83 -17.60
N GLY A 47 16.56 -11.69 -17.40
CA GLY A 47 17.19 -10.37 -17.35
C GLY A 47 18.15 -10.18 -16.19
N LEU A 48 18.98 -9.13 -16.28
CA LEU A 48 20.01 -8.83 -15.28
C LEU A 48 19.44 -8.66 -13.87
N LEU A 49 18.35 -7.89 -13.72
CA LEU A 49 17.73 -7.67 -12.41
C LEU A 49 17.18 -8.96 -11.80
N GLN A 50 16.58 -9.84 -12.62
CA GLN A 50 16.09 -11.14 -12.14
C GLN A 50 17.25 -12.03 -11.65
N GLN A 51 18.38 -12.06 -12.38
CA GLN A 51 19.57 -12.80 -11.98
C GLN A 51 20.20 -12.25 -10.71
N LEU A 52 20.25 -10.91 -10.56
CA LEU A 52 20.74 -10.26 -9.34
C LEU A 52 19.85 -10.57 -8.15
N THR A 53 18.54 -10.41 -8.30
CA THR A 53 17.56 -10.73 -7.24
C THR A 53 17.72 -12.18 -6.78
N LYS A 54 17.87 -13.12 -7.72
CA LYS A 54 18.16 -14.52 -7.38
C LYS A 54 19.40 -14.66 -6.51
N ARG A 55 20.51 -14.05 -6.92
CA ARG A 55 21.79 -14.15 -6.18
C ARG A 55 21.71 -13.53 -4.80
N VAL A 56 21.07 -12.37 -4.68
CA VAL A 56 20.87 -11.70 -3.39
C VAL A 56 20.05 -12.57 -2.45
N LEU A 57 18.92 -13.12 -2.93
CA LEU A 57 18.07 -14.00 -2.13
C LEU A 57 18.78 -15.29 -1.72
N GLU A 58 19.52 -15.94 -2.64
CA GLU A 58 20.26 -17.15 -2.34
C GLU A 58 21.42 -16.89 -1.36
N SER A 59 22.11 -15.75 -1.48
CA SER A 59 23.17 -15.34 -0.56
C SER A 59 22.63 -15.06 0.84
N ALA A 60 21.52 -14.37 0.93
CA ALA A 60 20.87 -14.09 2.21
C ALA A 60 20.36 -15.38 2.89
N LEU A 61 19.75 -16.29 2.13
CA LEU A 61 19.33 -17.61 2.64
C LEU A 61 20.53 -18.46 3.11
N GLU A 62 21.69 -18.33 2.45
CA GLU A 62 22.92 -19.01 2.85
C GLU A 62 23.46 -18.42 4.18
N GLY A 63 23.37 -17.10 4.38
CA GLY A 63 23.65 -16.46 5.67
C GLY A 63 22.74 -16.96 6.78
N GLU A 64 21.40 -16.97 6.54
CA GLU A 64 20.43 -17.43 7.53
C GLU A 64 20.68 -18.89 7.98
N ILE A 65 21.04 -19.80 7.05
CA ILE A 65 21.32 -21.19 7.45
C ILE A 65 22.68 -21.30 8.14
N THR A 66 23.68 -20.47 7.78
CA THR A 66 24.96 -20.41 8.49
C THR A 66 24.75 -20.03 9.95
N ASP A 67 23.97 -19.00 10.21
CA ASP A 67 23.61 -18.55 11.56
C ASP A 67 22.84 -19.63 12.33
N HIS A 68 21.93 -20.34 11.63
CA HIS A 68 21.11 -21.40 12.24
C HIS A 68 21.89 -22.63 12.64
N VAL A 69 22.83 -23.11 11.82
CA VAL A 69 23.64 -24.31 12.10
C VAL A 69 24.95 -24.01 12.82
N GLY A 70 25.41 -22.73 12.81
CA GLY A 70 26.59 -22.27 13.52
C GLY A 70 27.92 -22.55 12.82
N TYR A 71 27.93 -22.89 11.52
CA TYR A 71 29.17 -23.13 10.76
C TYR A 71 28.97 -22.82 9.25
N GLU A 72 30.05 -22.45 8.59
CA GLU A 72 30.10 -22.14 7.18
C GLU A 72 29.93 -23.37 6.28
N LYS A 73 29.52 -23.15 5.03
CA LYS A 73 29.42 -24.22 4.04
C LYS A 73 30.80 -24.84 3.79
N HIS A 74 30.84 -26.18 3.83
CA HIS A 74 32.07 -27.00 3.71
C HIS A 74 33.00 -26.95 4.92
N ASP A 75 32.62 -26.33 6.02
CA ASP A 75 33.41 -26.34 7.26
C ASP A 75 33.42 -27.76 7.88
N PRO A 76 34.61 -28.29 8.26
CA PRO A 76 34.72 -29.55 8.99
C PRO A 76 33.97 -29.60 10.32
N ALA A 77 33.69 -28.44 10.95
CA ALA A 77 32.88 -28.31 12.17
C ALA A 77 31.45 -28.86 12.01
N GLY A 78 30.95 -28.93 10.78
CA GLY A 78 29.66 -29.55 10.48
C GLY A 78 29.63 -31.09 10.60
N LYS A 79 30.77 -31.74 10.76
CA LYS A 79 30.85 -33.20 10.99
C LYS A 79 30.59 -33.49 12.46
N ASN A 80 29.57 -34.33 12.73
CA ASN A 80 29.16 -34.73 14.10
C ASN A 80 28.45 -33.63 14.92
N ASN A 81 28.02 -32.54 14.31
CA ASN A 81 27.11 -31.59 14.93
C ASN A 81 25.69 -32.17 14.86
N GLY A 82 24.91 -32.11 15.93
CA GLY A 82 23.57 -32.73 16.03
C GLY A 82 22.60 -32.32 14.93
N ASN A 83 22.86 -31.21 14.23
CA ASN A 83 22.16 -30.75 13.04
C ASN A 83 23.14 -30.36 11.93
N SER A 84 22.90 -30.76 10.71
CA SER A 84 23.78 -30.48 9.59
C SER A 84 23.02 -30.01 8.35
N ARG A 85 23.73 -29.32 7.44
CA ARG A 85 23.19 -28.90 6.15
C ARG A 85 22.74 -30.12 5.32
N ASN A 86 21.55 -30.06 4.75
CA ASN A 86 20.93 -31.16 3.99
C ASN A 86 20.53 -30.71 2.58
N GLY A 87 21.47 -30.16 1.84
CA GLY A 87 21.26 -29.69 0.49
C GLY A 87 20.30 -28.49 0.38
N THR A 88 19.73 -28.33 -0.80
CA THR A 88 18.80 -27.21 -1.12
C THR A 88 17.54 -27.75 -1.79
N ARG A 89 16.46 -26.97 -1.72
CA ARG A 89 15.22 -27.19 -2.46
C ARG A 89 14.96 -26.00 -3.39
N ALA A 90 14.70 -26.28 -4.66
CA ALA A 90 14.24 -25.27 -5.60
C ALA A 90 12.84 -24.78 -5.22
N LYS A 91 12.63 -23.48 -5.28
CA LYS A 91 11.37 -22.80 -4.99
C LYS A 91 11.23 -21.57 -5.87
N THR A 92 10.16 -21.50 -6.64
CA THR A 92 9.83 -20.28 -7.38
C THR A 92 9.10 -19.30 -6.49
N VAL A 93 9.61 -18.08 -6.44
CA VAL A 93 9.04 -16.95 -5.70
C VAL A 93 8.78 -15.83 -6.68
N LEU A 94 7.57 -15.29 -6.65
CA LEU A 94 7.21 -14.12 -7.44
C LEU A 94 7.73 -12.86 -6.76
N THR A 95 8.50 -12.08 -7.51
CA THR A 95 9.10 -10.81 -7.09
C THR A 95 8.61 -9.68 -7.99
N ASP A 96 8.94 -8.44 -7.66
CA ASP A 96 8.72 -7.25 -8.47
C ASP A 96 9.51 -7.21 -9.80
N VAL A 97 10.48 -8.12 -9.98
CA VAL A 97 11.21 -8.32 -11.24
C VAL A 97 10.78 -9.61 -11.97
N GLY A 98 9.67 -10.22 -11.57
CA GLY A 98 9.13 -11.46 -12.12
C GLY A 98 9.39 -12.71 -11.25
N PRO A 99 9.04 -13.90 -11.76
CA PRO A 99 9.22 -15.15 -11.03
C PRO A 99 10.72 -15.51 -10.97
N VAL A 100 11.24 -15.72 -9.76
CA VAL A 100 12.63 -16.11 -9.51
C VAL A 100 12.67 -17.47 -8.87
N GLU A 101 13.38 -18.41 -9.49
CA GLU A 101 13.66 -19.71 -8.89
C GLU A 101 14.88 -19.59 -7.98
N VAL A 102 14.67 -19.74 -6.66
CA VAL A 102 15.71 -19.70 -5.63
C VAL A 102 15.95 -21.08 -5.03
N ARG A 103 17.19 -21.34 -4.64
CA ARG A 103 17.61 -22.54 -3.91
C ARG A 103 17.57 -22.30 -2.41
N VAL A 104 16.50 -22.77 -1.75
CA VAL A 104 16.32 -22.63 -0.31
C VAL A 104 17.10 -23.75 0.39
N PRO A 105 18.06 -23.43 1.26
CA PRO A 105 18.83 -24.43 2.01
C PRO A 105 17.96 -25.17 3.02
N ARG A 106 18.41 -26.36 3.42
CA ARG A 106 17.75 -27.25 4.37
C ARG A 106 18.76 -27.80 5.37
N ASP A 107 18.30 -28.08 6.57
CA ASP A 107 19.00 -28.80 7.60
C ASP A 107 18.46 -30.23 7.76
N THR A 108 19.25 -31.10 8.40
CA THR A 108 18.86 -32.51 8.61
C THR A 108 17.72 -32.65 9.60
N ALA A 109 17.68 -31.80 10.63
CA ALA A 109 16.63 -31.79 11.64
C ALA A 109 15.30 -31.20 11.12
N GLY A 110 15.30 -30.49 9.97
CA GLY A 110 14.12 -29.80 9.42
C GLY A 110 13.66 -28.60 10.24
N SER A 111 14.48 -28.14 11.15
CA SER A 111 14.21 -27.03 12.07
C SER A 111 14.48 -25.65 11.48
N PHE A 112 15.23 -25.56 10.37
CA PHE A 112 15.51 -24.29 9.73
C PHE A 112 14.25 -23.64 9.17
N GLU A 113 14.00 -22.41 9.59
CA GLU A 113 12.88 -21.58 9.14
C GLU A 113 13.41 -20.29 8.51
N PRO A 114 13.56 -20.23 7.18
CA PRO A 114 14.04 -19.05 6.51
C PRO A 114 13.09 -17.87 6.70
N GLN A 115 13.62 -16.68 6.97
CA GLN A 115 12.86 -15.46 7.20
C GLN A 115 12.63 -14.65 5.93
N ILE A 116 13.64 -14.56 5.06
CA ILE A 116 13.58 -13.81 3.81
C ILE A 116 12.59 -14.43 2.83
N VAL A 117 12.58 -15.79 2.75
CA VAL A 117 11.63 -16.54 1.92
C VAL A 117 10.98 -17.61 2.79
N LYS A 118 9.97 -17.22 3.56
CA LYS A 118 9.30 -18.08 4.55
C LYS A 118 8.76 -19.38 3.94
N LYS A 119 8.65 -20.44 4.76
CA LYS A 119 7.97 -21.69 4.35
C LYS A 119 6.59 -21.36 3.75
N ARG A 120 6.27 -21.95 2.58
CA ARG A 120 5.00 -21.74 1.84
C ARG A 120 4.79 -20.34 1.23
N GLN A 121 5.64 -19.36 1.46
CA GLN A 121 5.58 -18.06 0.79
C GLN A 121 5.93 -18.24 -0.69
N ARG A 122 5.07 -17.82 -1.60
CA ARG A 122 5.27 -17.87 -3.05
C ARG A 122 5.41 -16.49 -3.69
N ARG A 123 5.22 -15.43 -2.92
CA ARG A 123 5.30 -14.04 -3.35
C ARG A 123 6.06 -13.22 -2.32
N LEU A 124 6.84 -12.27 -2.76
CA LEU A 124 7.38 -11.22 -1.89
C LEU A 124 6.34 -10.08 -1.75
N THR A 125 6.54 -9.21 -0.76
CA THR A 125 5.58 -8.17 -0.35
C THR A 125 5.22 -7.21 -1.49
N GLY A 126 6.17 -6.84 -2.35
CA GLY A 126 5.95 -5.90 -3.46
C GLY A 126 4.87 -6.34 -4.45
N VAL A 127 4.66 -7.64 -4.65
CA VAL A 127 3.60 -8.15 -5.55
C VAL A 127 2.21 -7.92 -4.94
N ASP A 128 2.05 -8.11 -3.65
CA ASP A 128 0.77 -7.87 -2.97
C ASP A 128 0.42 -6.36 -3.06
N GLU A 129 1.38 -5.46 -2.83
CA GLU A 129 1.20 -4.00 -2.96
C GLU A 129 0.86 -3.58 -4.40
N MET A 130 1.49 -4.19 -5.40
CA MET A 130 1.19 -3.95 -6.81
C MET A 130 -0.25 -4.35 -7.15
N VAL A 131 -0.70 -5.54 -6.72
CA VAL A 131 -2.09 -5.99 -6.91
C VAL A 131 -3.06 -5.01 -6.25
N LEU A 132 -2.78 -4.53 -5.04
CA LEU A 132 -3.61 -3.54 -4.34
C LEU A 132 -3.65 -2.21 -5.09
N SER A 133 -2.50 -1.72 -5.58
CA SER A 133 -2.42 -0.49 -6.37
C SER A 133 -3.23 -0.57 -7.66
N LEU A 134 -3.13 -1.68 -8.39
CA LEU A 134 -3.90 -1.90 -9.62
C LEU A 134 -5.40 -2.03 -9.35
N SER A 135 -5.77 -2.71 -8.25
CA SER A 135 -7.16 -2.80 -7.79
C SER A 135 -7.74 -1.43 -7.43
N ALA A 136 -6.97 -0.59 -6.72
CA ALA A 136 -7.35 0.78 -6.37
C ALA A 136 -7.53 1.69 -7.60
N LYS A 137 -6.84 1.40 -8.70
CA LYS A 137 -7.03 2.07 -10.00
C LYS A 137 -8.28 1.59 -10.75
N GLY A 138 -9.01 0.62 -10.22
CA GLY A 138 -10.26 0.12 -10.78
C GLY A 138 -10.11 -1.04 -11.77
N LEU A 139 -8.93 -1.66 -11.88
CA LEU A 139 -8.76 -2.83 -12.73
C LEU A 139 -9.50 -4.03 -12.15
N THR A 140 -10.10 -4.82 -13.03
CA THR A 140 -10.71 -6.12 -12.65
C THR A 140 -9.63 -7.16 -12.36
N HIS A 141 -9.97 -8.20 -11.61
CA HIS A 141 -9.04 -9.31 -11.33
C HIS A 141 -8.48 -9.96 -12.61
N GLY A 142 -9.27 -9.93 -13.71
CA GLY A 142 -8.82 -10.46 -15.01
C GLY A 142 -7.76 -9.55 -15.65
N GLU A 143 -7.96 -8.26 -15.62
CA GLU A 143 -7.01 -7.27 -16.14
C GLU A 143 -5.73 -7.24 -15.33
N ILE A 144 -5.82 -7.34 -14.00
CA ILE A 144 -4.65 -7.45 -13.11
C ILE A 144 -3.85 -8.72 -13.44
N SER A 145 -4.52 -9.88 -13.58
CA SER A 145 -3.86 -11.14 -13.95
C SER A 145 -3.17 -11.03 -15.31
N ALA A 146 -3.83 -10.44 -16.31
CA ALA A 146 -3.25 -10.21 -17.63
C ALA A 146 -2.05 -9.26 -17.59
N HIS A 147 -2.16 -8.16 -16.85
CA HIS A 147 -1.07 -7.20 -16.67
C HIS A 147 0.17 -7.84 -16.03
N LEU A 148 -0.02 -8.63 -14.97
CA LEU A 148 1.08 -9.33 -14.30
C LEU A 148 1.74 -10.38 -15.21
N ALA A 149 0.97 -11.08 -16.04
CA ALA A 149 1.51 -12.02 -17.02
C ALA A 149 2.28 -11.31 -18.13
N GLU A 150 1.77 -10.20 -18.66
CA GLU A 150 2.38 -9.45 -19.76
C GLU A 150 3.67 -8.72 -19.34
N VAL A 151 3.63 -8.03 -18.20
CA VAL A 151 4.74 -7.15 -17.77
C VAL A 151 5.81 -7.90 -16.99
N TYR A 152 5.39 -8.87 -16.19
CA TYR A 152 6.28 -9.56 -15.24
C TYR A 152 6.45 -11.05 -15.55
N GLY A 153 5.80 -11.58 -16.59
CA GLY A 153 5.81 -13.03 -16.88
C GLY A 153 5.20 -13.88 -15.76
N ALA A 154 4.33 -13.29 -14.94
CA ALA A 154 3.86 -13.90 -13.70
C ALA A 154 2.40 -14.33 -13.79
N GLU A 155 2.14 -15.63 -13.76
CA GLU A 155 0.77 -16.17 -13.69
C GLU A 155 0.22 -16.06 -12.26
N VAL A 156 -0.63 -15.06 -12.03
CA VAL A 156 -1.35 -14.86 -10.76
C VAL A 156 -2.82 -15.15 -10.98
N SER A 157 -3.37 -16.14 -10.29
CA SER A 157 -4.78 -16.49 -10.44
C SER A 157 -5.71 -15.39 -9.88
N LYS A 158 -6.93 -15.28 -10.47
CA LYS A 158 -7.97 -14.37 -9.98
C LYS A 158 -8.30 -14.63 -8.51
N GLN A 159 -8.28 -15.88 -8.06
CA GLN A 159 -8.48 -16.25 -6.65
C GLN A 159 -7.37 -15.70 -5.75
N THR A 160 -6.13 -15.73 -6.23
CA THR A 160 -4.99 -15.14 -5.49
C THR A 160 -5.15 -13.64 -5.36
N ILE A 161 -5.56 -12.96 -6.43
CA ILE A 161 -5.82 -11.51 -6.42
C ILE A 161 -6.94 -11.17 -5.42
N SER A 162 -8.05 -11.92 -5.43
CA SER A 162 -9.13 -11.78 -4.43
C SER A 162 -8.58 -11.94 -3.00
N THR A 163 -7.79 -12.98 -2.74
CA THR A 163 -7.21 -13.19 -1.40
C THR A 163 -6.29 -12.05 -0.95
N ILE A 164 -5.58 -11.41 -1.90
CA ILE A 164 -4.72 -10.25 -1.59
C ILE A 164 -5.60 -9.04 -1.26
N THR A 165 -6.62 -8.77 -2.06
CA THR A 165 -7.55 -7.65 -1.82
C THR A 165 -8.37 -7.84 -0.55
N ASP A 166 -8.76 -9.07 -0.21
CA ASP A 166 -9.51 -9.38 1.01
C ASP A 166 -8.73 -9.05 2.30
N LYS A 167 -7.38 -9.12 2.26
CA LYS A 167 -6.54 -8.75 3.41
C LYS A 167 -6.64 -7.26 3.80
N VAL A 168 -7.09 -6.41 2.87
CA VAL A 168 -7.27 -4.97 3.13
C VAL A 168 -8.52 -4.71 3.96
N MET A 169 -9.47 -5.65 4.01
CA MET A 169 -10.75 -5.47 4.71
C MET A 169 -10.58 -5.15 6.20
N ASP A 170 -9.65 -5.82 6.88
CA ASP A 170 -9.39 -5.55 8.30
C ASP A 170 -8.85 -4.13 8.50
N GLY A 171 -7.89 -3.71 7.68
CA GLY A 171 -7.36 -2.33 7.69
C GLY A 171 -8.41 -1.29 7.30
N MET A 172 -9.32 -1.61 6.38
CA MET A 172 -10.45 -0.73 6.03
C MET A 172 -11.42 -0.57 7.21
N ALA A 173 -11.73 -1.66 7.91
CA ALA A 173 -12.57 -1.61 9.10
C ALA A 173 -11.93 -0.78 10.23
N GLU A 174 -10.65 -0.96 10.48
CA GLU A 174 -9.89 -0.15 11.42
C GLU A 174 -9.90 1.33 11.03
N TRP A 175 -9.62 1.64 9.76
CA TRP A 175 -9.68 3.00 9.23
C TRP A 175 -11.08 3.62 9.37
N GLN A 176 -12.14 2.89 9.02
CA GLN A 176 -13.52 3.35 9.14
C GLN A 176 -13.90 3.66 10.58
N ASN A 177 -13.36 2.94 11.57
CA ASN A 177 -13.68 3.10 12.99
C ASN A 177 -12.65 3.94 13.77
N ARG A 178 -11.66 4.55 13.10
CA ARG A 178 -10.62 5.34 13.76
C ARG A 178 -11.23 6.52 14.52
N PRO A 179 -10.62 6.97 15.63
CA PRO A 179 -10.99 8.22 16.30
C PRO A 179 -10.88 9.42 15.34
N LEU A 180 -11.75 10.39 15.52
CA LEU A 180 -11.79 11.63 14.73
C LEU A 180 -11.42 12.82 15.60
N ASP A 181 -11.07 13.94 14.95
CA ASP A 181 -10.91 15.20 15.61
C ASP A 181 -12.24 15.69 16.16
N ARG A 182 -12.20 16.48 17.24
CA ARG A 182 -13.39 16.96 17.92
C ARG A 182 -14.18 17.97 17.09
N VAL A 183 -13.49 18.74 16.24
CA VAL A 183 -14.09 19.83 15.46
C VAL A 183 -13.59 19.76 14.02
N TYR A 184 -14.52 19.80 13.08
CA TYR A 184 -14.23 20.03 11.68
C TYR A 184 -14.98 21.26 11.17
N PRO A 185 -14.27 22.29 10.65
CA PRO A 185 -14.91 23.49 10.10
C PRO A 185 -15.91 23.20 9.00
N VAL A 186 -15.59 22.25 8.08
CA VAL A 186 -16.46 21.94 6.97
C VAL A 186 -16.52 20.43 6.73
N LEU A 187 -17.72 19.91 6.59
CA LEU A 187 -18.00 18.56 6.04
C LEU A 187 -18.59 18.68 4.63
N PHE A 188 -18.16 17.80 3.75
CA PHE A 188 -18.76 17.57 2.43
C PHE A 188 -19.33 16.16 2.40
N VAL A 189 -20.61 16.04 2.04
CA VAL A 189 -21.27 14.75 1.86
C VAL A 189 -21.67 14.63 0.41
N ASP A 190 -21.15 13.60 -0.27
CA ASP A 190 -21.40 13.34 -1.68
C ASP A 190 -21.65 11.86 -1.91
N ALA A 191 -22.30 11.53 -3.03
CA ALA A 191 -22.64 10.17 -3.42
C ALA A 191 -22.00 9.80 -4.75
N ILE A 192 -21.28 8.67 -4.77
CA ILE A 192 -20.73 8.07 -5.98
C ILE A 192 -21.56 6.83 -6.32
N ASN A 193 -22.19 6.81 -7.51
CA ASN A 193 -22.93 5.64 -7.94
C ASN A 193 -22.00 4.59 -8.54
N VAL A 194 -21.96 3.39 -7.95
CA VAL A 194 -21.15 2.27 -8.40
C VAL A 194 -22.01 1.04 -8.67
N LYS A 195 -21.56 0.20 -9.60
CA LYS A 195 -22.20 -1.09 -9.86
C LYS A 195 -21.72 -2.10 -8.83
N ILE A 196 -22.59 -2.51 -7.94
CA ILE A 196 -22.33 -3.52 -6.91
C ILE A 196 -23.06 -4.80 -7.29
N ARG A 197 -22.38 -5.94 -7.17
CA ARG A 197 -22.97 -7.26 -7.31
C ARG A 197 -23.24 -7.84 -5.92
N ASP A 198 -24.51 -7.90 -5.58
CA ASP A 198 -25.03 -8.56 -4.39
C ASP A 198 -26.25 -9.38 -4.82
N GLY A 199 -26.01 -10.64 -5.21
CA GLY A 199 -26.99 -11.47 -5.92
C GLY A 199 -27.28 -10.95 -7.35
N LYS A 200 -27.69 -9.68 -7.50
CA LYS A 200 -27.89 -8.98 -8.78
C LYS A 200 -26.95 -7.79 -8.88
N VAL A 201 -26.59 -7.43 -10.12
CA VAL A 201 -25.82 -6.20 -10.37
C VAL A 201 -26.81 -5.01 -10.34
N ALA A 202 -26.60 -4.09 -9.40
CA ALA A 202 -27.36 -2.86 -9.27
C ALA A 202 -26.43 -1.65 -9.11
N ASN A 203 -26.88 -0.48 -9.59
CA ASN A 203 -26.23 0.77 -9.22
C ASN A 203 -26.64 1.10 -7.78
N ARG A 204 -25.64 1.24 -6.90
CA ARG A 204 -25.87 1.66 -5.52
C ARG A 204 -25.06 2.91 -5.22
N PRO A 205 -25.57 3.85 -4.45
CA PRO A 205 -24.81 5.00 -4.00
C PRO A 205 -23.80 4.56 -2.92
N ILE A 206 -22.59 5.05 -3.04
CA ILE A 206 -21.57 5.02 -1.99
C ILE A 206 -21.45 6.45 -1.50
N TYR A 207 -21.82 6.69 -0.27
CA TYR A 207 -21.73 8.00 0.38
C TYR A 207 -20.33 8.16 0.97
N VAL A 208 -19.73 9.30 0.68
CA VAL A 208 -18.42 9.69 1.18
C VAL A 208 -18.61 10.95 2.02
N VAL A 209 -18.12 10.93 3.26
CA VAL A 209 -18.02 12.12 4.10
C VAL A 209 -16.57 12.56 4.12
N MET A 210 -16.29 13.70 3.51
CA MET A 210 -14.99 14.34 3.50
C MET A 210 -15.04 15.58 4.41
N ALA A 211 -14.02 15.79 5.21
CA ALA A 211 -13.88 16.94 6.09
C ALA A 211 -12.70 17.82 5.67
N VAL A 212 -12.76 19.07 6.13
CA VAL A 212 -11.59 19.95 6.19
C VAL A 212 -11.24 20.12 7.66
N THR A 213 -9.98 19.83 8.03
CA THR A 213 -9.46 20.00 9.38
C THR A 213 -9.26 21.48 9.71
N VAL A 214 -9.02 21.80 10.97
CA VAL A 214 -8.69 23.18 11.40
C VAL A 214 -7.41 23.71 10.76
N ASP A 215 -6.50 22.83 10.34
CA ASP A 215 -5.26 23.17 9.63
C ASP A 215 -5.47 23.31 8.10
N GLY A 216 -6.71 23.17 7.61
CA GLY A 216 -7.05 23.29 6.19
C GLY A 216 -6.75 22.03 5.35
N THR A 217 -6.39 20.91 5.96
CA THR A 217 -6.16 19.64 5.26
C THR A 217 -7.48 18.90 5.03
N ARG A 218 -7.52 18.04 3.99
CA ARG A 218 -8.69 17.22 3.70
C ARG A 218 -8.53 15.85 4.35
N ASP A 219 -9.59 15.37 4.99
CA ASP A 219 -9.68 14.03 5.55
C ASP A 219 -10.99 13.37 5.12
N ILE A 220 -10.94 12.08 4.76
CA ILE A 220 -12.14 11.31 4.47
C ILE A 220 -12.54 10.59 5.76
N LEU A 221 -13.65 11.02 6.36
CA LEU A 221 -14.09 10.51 7.66
C LEU A 221 -14.69 9.11 7.59
N GLY A 222 -15.25 8.75 6.45
CA GLY A 222 -15.80 7.42 6.24
C GLY A 222 -16.55 7.28 4.92
N ILE A 223 -16.94 6.04 4.63
CA ILE A 223 -17.62 5.61 3.41
C ILE A 223 -18.77 4.68 3.81
N TRP A 224 -19.97 4.94 3.31
CA TRP A 224 -21.15 4.14 3.60
C TRP A 224 -21.85 3.72 2.33
N ALA A 225 -22.20 2.43 2.22
CA ALA A 225 -23.01 1.94 1.12
C ALA A 225 -24.49 2.19 1.39
N GLY A 226 -25.19 2.74 0.41
CA GLY A 226 -26.63 2.93 0.43
C GLY A 226 -27.37 2.00 -0.52
N ASP A 227 -28.69 2.02 -0.45
CA ASP A 227 -29.58 1.31 -1.37
C ASP A 227 -30.31 2.25 -2.36
N GLY A 228 -30.16 3.59 -2.19
CA GLY A 228 -30.78 4.64 -2.99
C GLY A 228 -32.13 5.12 -2.46
N GLY A 229 -32.53 4.62 -1.28
CA GLY A 229 -33.78 5.01 -0.59
C GLY A 229 -33.54 5.69 0.75
N GLU A 230 -32.35 6.23 0.98
CA GLU A 230 -31.92 6.81 2.24
C GLU A 230 -32.75 8.04 2.60
N GLY A 231 -33.13 8.10 3.90
CA GLY A 231 -33.84 9.24 4.50
C GLY A 231 -33.17 9.71 5.79
N ALA A 232 -33.85 10.56 6.56
CA ALA A 232 -33.34 11.14 7.79
C ALA A 232 -32.78 10.11 8.80
N LYS A 233 -33.42 8.94 8.92
CA LYS A 233 -32.97 7.88 9.81
C LYS A 233 -31.59 7.30 9.44
N TYR A 234 -31.30 7.16 8.13
CA TYR A 234 -30.01 6.70 7.63
C TYR A 234 -28.91 7.71 7.98
N TRP A 235 -29.15 9.00 7.68
CA TRP A 235 -28.22 10.08 7.97
C TRP A 235 -27.99 10.27 9.47
N LEU A 236 -29.04 10.12 10.26
CA LEU A 236 -28.91 10.14 11.72
C LEU A 236 -27.98 9.03 12.22
N HIS A 237 -28.04 7.84 11.63
CA HIS A 237 -27.11 6.75 11.96
C HIS A 237 -25.68 7.11 11.57
N VAL A 238 -25.44 7.61 10.35
CA VAL A 238 -24.10 8.02 9.86
C VAL A 238 -23.49 9.10 10.78
N PHE A 239 -24.26 10.15 11.09
CA PHE A 239 -23.76 11.26 11.91
C PHE A 239 -23.58 10.87 13.38
N THR A 240 -24.40 9.98 13.91
CA THR A 240 -24.22 9.43 15.25
C THR A 240 -22.95 8.57 15.33
N GLU A 241 -22.65 7.80 14.28
CA GLU A 241 -21.40 7.04 14.19
C GLU A 241 -20.19 7.99 14.20
N LEU A 242 -20.20 9.07 13.40
CA LEU A 242 -19.13 10.08 13.43
C LEU A 242 -18.98 10.71 14.81
N LYS A 243 -20.08 11.03 15.47
CA LYS A 243 -20.08 11.58 16.83
C LYS A 243 -19.48 10.60 17.84
N ASN A 244 -19.84 9.32 17.76
CA ASN A 244 -19.28 8.28 18.62
C ASN A 244 -17.78 8.06 18.43
N ARG A 245 -17.24 8.42 17.26
CA ARG A 245 -15.82 8.40 16.95
C ARG A 245 -15.07 9.66 17.40
N GLY A 246 -15.75 10.61 18.03
CA GLY A 246 -15.17 11.79 18.66
C GLY A 246 -15.48 13.13 17.97
N LEU A 247 -16.25 13.15 16.89
CA LEU A 247 -16.64 14.39 16.21
C LEU A 247 -17.74 15.12 17.02
N ASP A 248 -17.35 16.11 17.81
CA ASP A 248 -18.26 16.85 18.70
C ASP A 248 -19.00 17.98 17.95
N ASP A 249 -18.33 18.70 17.06
CA ASP A 249 -18.87 19.92 16.43
C ASP A 249 -18.47 20.07 14.96
N VAL A 250 -19.41 20.59 14.14
CA VAL A 250 -19.27 20.89 12.71
C VAL A 250 -19.82 22.27 12.45
N LEU A 251 -19.04 23.20 11.86
CA LEU A 251 -19.53 24.55 11.61
C LEU A 251 -20.37 24.62 10.35
N MET A 252 -19.98 23.93 9.28
CA MET A 252 -20.70 23.91 8.01
C MET A 252 -20.74 22.50 7.43
N LEU A 253 -21.87 22.13 6.85
CA LEU A 253 -22.03 20.88 6.08
C LEU A 253 -22.53 21.22 4.68
N VAL A 254 -21.84 20.73 3.66
CA VAL A 254 -22.17 20.89 2.25
C VAL A 254 -22.62 19.57 1.67
N CYS A 255 -23.82 19.51 1.06
CA CYS A 255 -24.35 18.29 0.44
C CYS A 255 -25.12 18.57 -0.86
N ASP A 256 -25.36 17.52 -1.67
CA ASP A 256 -26.14 17.58 -2.90
C ASP A 256 -27.63 17.26 -2.64
N GLY A 257 -28.31 18.11 -1.86
CA GLY A 257 -29.78 18.02 -1.68
C GLY A 257 -30.29 16.63 -1.25
N LEU A 258 -29.49 15.87 -0.50
CA LEU A 258 -29.83 14.52 -0.01
C LEU A 258 -31.01 14.60 0.96
N LYS A 259 -32.06 13.83 0.66
CA LYS A 259 -33.29 13.87 1.46
C LYS A 259 -33.07 13.43 2.88
N GLY A 260 -33.60 14.18 3.85
CA GLY A 260 -33.51 13.87 5.27
C GLY A 260 -32.16 14.12 5.90
N LEU A 261 -31.17 14.60 5.13
CA LEU A 261 -29.84 14.91 5.66
C LEU A 261 -29.86 16.18 6.50
N PRO A 262 -30.52 17.31 6.07
CA PRO A 262 -30.59 18.52 6.89
C PRO A 262 -31.22 18.27 8.27
N GLU A 263 -32.32 17.51 8.33
CA GLU A 263 -33.02 17.16 9.58
C GLU A 263 -32.14 16.32 10.50
N ALA A 264 -31.35 15.42 9.95
CA ALA A 264 -30.39 14.61 10.71
C ALA A 264 -29.24 15.46 11.27
N VAL A 265 -28.73 16.43 10.48
CA VAL A 265 -27.69 17.38 10.93
C VAL A 265 -28.22 18.23 12.09
N GLU A 266 -29.41 18.80 11.96
CA GLU A 266 -30.04 19.63 13.00
C GLU A 266 -30.21 18.84 14.32
N THR A 267 -30.49 17.54 14.21
CA THR A 267 -30.62 16.66 15.38
C THR A 267 -29.26 16.42 16.07
N VAL A 268 -28.19 16.22 15.33
CA VAL A 268 -26.86 15.82 15.87
C VAL A 268 -26.02 17.03 16.20
N TRP A 269 -26.04 18.06 15.34
CA TRP A 269 -25.27 19.29 15.45
C TRP A 269 -26.20 20.52 15.17
N PRO A 270 -26.97 21.00 16.16
CA PRO A 270 -28.02 22.02 15.96
C PRO A 270 -27.51 23.37 15.44
N HIS A 271 -26.22 23.64 15.59
CA HIS A 271 -25.59 24.92 15.18
C HIS A 271 -24.89 24.85 13.82
N THR A 272 -24.89 23.69 13.17
CA THR A 272 -24.26 23.49 11.86
C THR A 272 -25.04 24.19 10.76
N ILE A 273 -24.37 24.99 9.94
CA ILE A 273 -24.95 25.60 8.74
C ILE A 273 -24.98 24.54 7.63
N VAL A 274 -26.15 24.17 7.15
CA VAL A 274 -26.28 23.25 6.03
C VAL A 274 -26.35 24.06 4.73
N GLN A 275 -25.41 23.79 3.81
CA GLN A 275 -25.28 24.47 2.53
C GLN A 275 -25.47 23.48 1.37
N THR A 276 -26.23 23.86 0.36
CA THR A 276 -26.32 23.07 -0.89
C THR A 276 -25.03 23.23 -1.71
N CYS A 277 -24.53 22.13 -2.27
CA CYS A 277 -23.33 22.14 -3.12
C CYS A 277 -23.57 22.97 -4.38
N VAL A 278 -22.87 24.08 -4.53
CA VAL A 278 -22.99 25.00 -5.69
C VAL A 278 -22.66 24.30 -7.01
N VAL A 279 -21.69 23.37 -7.01
CA VAL A 279 -21.30 22.60 -8.21
C VAL A 279 -22.46 21.74 -8.70
N HIS A 280 -23.16 21.04 -7.78
CA HIS A 280 -24.31 20.23 -8.11
C HIS A 280 -25.52 21.09 -8.50
N LEU A 281 -25.72 22.21 -7.84
CA LEU A 281 -26.76 23.17 -8.20
C LEU A 281 -26.60 23.67 -9.66
N LEU A 282 -25.42 24.13 -10.02
CA LEU A 282 -25.10 24.56 -11.38
C LEU A 282 -25.24 23.43 -12.39
N ARG A 283 -24.70 22.23 -12.09
CA ARG A 283 -24.82 21.05 -12.95
C ARG A 283 -26.28 20.68 -13.19
N ASN A 284 -27.11 20.72 -12.17
CA ASN A 284 -28.53 20.46 -12.27
C ASN A 284 -29.26 21.55 -13.08
N SER A 285 -28.92 22.82 -12.90
CA SER A 285 -29.47 23.94 -13.69
C SER A 285 -29.13 23.81 -15.17
N PHE A 286 -27.94 23.35 -15.53
CA PHE A 286 -27.56 23.13 -16.92
C PHE A 286 -28.38 22.06 -17.64
N ARG A 287 -29.02 21.13 -16.93
CA ARG A 287 -29.93 20.14 -17.54
C ARG A 287 -31.18 20.79 -18.19
N TYR A 288 -31.57 21.96 -17.73
CA TYR A 288 -32.74 22.70 -18.20
C TYR A 288 -32.38 23.84 -19.17
N ALA A 289 -31.08 24.04 -19.46
CA ALA A 289 -30.59 25.09 -20.34
C ALA A 289 -29.89 24.49 -21.59
N ALA A 290 -30.07 25.14 -22.74
CA ALA A 290 -29.32 24.79 -23.93
C ALA A 290 -27.81 25.08 -23.69
N ARG A 291 -26.91 24.27 -24.28
CA ARG A 291 -25.47 24.40 -24.06
C ARG A 291 -24.92 25.81 -24.36
N ARG A 292 -25.47 26.51 -25.34
CA ARG A 292 -25.14 27.89 -25.71
C ARG A 292 -25.41 28.91 -24.58
N ASP A 293 -26.32 28.57 -23.65
CA ASP A 293 -26.77 29.47 -22.58
C ASP A 293 -26.06 29.16 -21.22
N TRP A 294 -25.22 28.13 -21.16
CA TRP A 294 -24.56 27.69 -19.92
C TRP A 294 -23.71 28.78 -19.26
N ASP A 295 -22.96 29.58 -20.06
CA ASP A 295 -22.15 30.70 -19.54
C ASP A 295 -23.02 31.78 -18.91
N LYS A 296 -24.21 32.00 -19.42
CA LYS A 296 -25.18 32.95 -18.85
C LYS A 296 -25.75 32.43 -17.53
N VAL A 297 -26.14 31.15 -17.51
CA VAL A 297 -26.64 30.49 -16.29
C VAL A 297 -25.57 30.46 -15.21
N ALA A 298 -24.31 30.16 -15.55
CA ALA A 298 -23.20 30.15 -14.61
C ALA A 298 -22.91 31.54 -14.00
N LYS A 299 -23.05 32.63 -14.79
CA LYS A 299 -22.87 34.00 -14.33
C LYS A 299 -24.06 34.54 -13.52
N GLN A 300 -25.25 33.98 -13.70
CA GLN A 300 -26.46 34.31 -12.95
C GLN A 300 -26.73 33.35 -11.78
N GLY A 301 -25.82 32.35 -11.56
CA GLY A 301 -25.89 31.50 -10.41
C GLY A 301 -25.80 32.30 -9.10
N PRO A 302 -26.16 31.75 -7.95
CA PRO A 302 -26.55 32.45 -6.74
C PRO A 302 -25.44 33.38 -6.24
N ALA A 303 -25.47 34.63 -6.68
CA ALA A 303 -24.68 35.69 -6.13
C ALA A 303 -25.31 36.30 -4.85
N ASP A 304 -26.54 35.90 -4.52
CA ASP A 304 -27.34 36.50 -3.44
C ASP A 304 -28.18 35.42 -2.71
N GLN A 305 -27.52 34.48 -2.01
CA GLN A 305 -28.14 33.72 -0.92
C GLN A 305 -27.19 33.52 0.23
#